data_8420f47e5163f3a87d8b1e53d54361e9
#
_entry.id   8420f47e5163f3a87d8b1e53d54361e9
#
_cell.length_a   1.000
_cell.length_b   1.000
_cell.length_c   1.000
_cell.angle_alpha   90.00
_cell.angle_beta   90.00
_cell.angle_gamma   90.00
#
_symmetry.space_group_name_H-M   'P 1'
#
loop_
_entity.id
_entity.type
_entity.pdbx_description
1 polymer ?
#
loop_
_entity_poly.entity_id
_entity_poly.type
_entity_poly.pdbx_seq_one_letter_code
_entity_poly.pdbx_strand_id
1 'polypeptide(L)'
;MSEKNTIQFNFSYYALNLLGKQMYTNRWSAISELVANGLDAGATNVKLYINSINKKKSILEIIDNGSGMSYNDLATKYALIGRNKRLSENELSDKIKGRKGIGKLATLFLSKKYYIVSKKAGVTTAWMLDSTDKNDNDVPELI
;
A
#
# COMPACT_ATOMS: atom_id res chain seq x y z
N MET A 1 27.53 7.28 -7.43
CA MET A 1 26.09 7.57 -7.29
C MET A 1 25.39 6.31 -6.83
N SER A 2 24.78 6.35 -5.69
CA SER A 2 23.89 5.25 -5.29
C SER A 2 22.69 5.28 -6.23
N GLU A 3 22.48 4.21 -6.99
CA GLU A 3 21.21 4.02 -7.68
C GLU A 3 20.11 4.07 -6.65
N LYS A 4 19.21 5.03 -6.77
CA LYS A 4 18.00 5.03 -5.94
C LYS A 4 17.16 3.84 -6.37
N ASN A 5 17.09 2.84 -5.54
CA ASN A 5 16.18 1.73 -5.77
C ASN A 5 14.76 2.26 -5.73
N THR A 6 14.02 2.01 -6.79
CA THR A 6 12.61 2.36 -6.89
C THR A 6 11.78 1.11 -7.11
N ILE A 7 10.54 1.13 -6.64
CA ILE A 7 9.57 0.04 -6.85
C ILE A 7 8.35 0.65 -7.50
N GLN A 8 8.06 0.28 -8.74
CA GLN A 8 6.87 0.72 -9.44
C GLN A 8 5.74 -0.30 -9.28
N PHE A 9 4.54 0.22 -9.03
CA PHE A 9 3.32 -0.59 -9.07
C PHE A 9 2.95 -0.92 -10.52
N ASN A 10 2.21 -2.00 -10.71
CA ASN A 10 1.80 -2.44 -12.04
C ASN A 10 0.43 -1.92 -12.50
N PHE A 11 -0.01 -0.80 -11.94
CA PHE A 11 -1.27 -0.14 -12.29
C PHE A 11 -1.12 1.37 -12.20
N SER A 12 -1.97 2.10 -12.94
CA SER A 12 -1.97 3.57 -12.95
C SER A 12 -2.82 4.15 -11.81
N TYR A 13 -2.63 5.44 -11.52
CA TYR A 13 -3.50 6.16 -10.58
C TYR A 13 -4.96 6.20 -11.05
N TYR A 14 -5.20 6.20 -12.35
CA TYR A 14 -6.55 6.11 -12.89
C TYR A 14 -7.24 4.81 -12.47
N ALA A 15 -6.59 3.68 -12.67
CA ALA A 15 -7.09 2.38 -12.24
C ALA A 15 -7.31 2.34 -10.72
N LEU A 16 -6.38 2.90 -9.94
CA LEU A 16 -6.49 2.98 -8.50
C LEU A 16 -7.71 3.80 -8.05
N ASN A 17 -7.97 4.94 -8.69
CA ASN A 17 -9.12 5.79 -8.37
C ASN A 17 -10.45 5.09 -8.65
N LEU A 18 -10.53 4.35 -9.75
CA LEU A 18 -11.70 3.52 -10.06
C LEU A 18 -11.94 2.45 -8.98
N LEU A 19 -10.88 1.79 -8.54
CA LEU A 19 -10.91 0.78 -7.48
C LEU A 19 -11.40 1.36 -6.16
N GLY A 20 -10.88 2.51 -5.77
CA GLY A 20 -11.19 3.14 -4.49
C GLY A 20 -12.68 3.39 -4.30
N LYS A 21 -13.37 3.78 -5.35
CA LYS A 21 -14.82 4.01 -5.34
C LYS A 21 -15.63 2.73 -5.08
N GLN A 22 -15.10 1.59 -5.44
CA GLN A 22 -15.80 0.30 -5.32
C GLN A 22 -15.41 -0.47 -4.06
N MET A 23 -14.17 -0.34 -3.57
CA MET A 23 -13.65 -1.14 -2.47
C MET A 23 -13.89 -0.55 -1.08
N TYR A 24 -13.74 0.75 -0.94
CA TYR A 24 -13.74 1.40 0.36
C TYR A 24 -14.88 2.41 0.46
N THR A 25 -15.90 2.05 1.21
CA THR A 25 -17.02 2.95 1.52
C THR A 25 -16.63 4.00 2.57
N ASN A 26 -15.62 3.71 3.37
CA ASN A 26 -15.09 4.61 4.39
C ASN A 26 -13.64 4.27 4.74
N ARG A 27 -13.00 5.18 5.49
CA ARG A 27 -11.60 5.02 5.90
C ARG A 27 -11.36 3.84 6.84
N TRP A 28 -12.35 3.48 7.64
CA TRP A 28 -12.23 2.37 8.59
C TRP A 28 -12.08 1.03 7.87
N SER A 29 -12.71 0.87 6.72
CA SER A 29 -12.53 -0.33 5.88
C SER A 29 -11.07 -0.47 5.44
N ALA A 30 -10.44 0.61 5.01
CA ALA A 30 -9.02 0.61 4.63
C ALA A 30 -8.11 0.36 5.84
N ILE A 31 -8.38 0.95 6.99
CA ILE A 31 -7.63 0.72 8.22
C ILE A 31 -7.73 -0.75 8.66
N SER A 32 -8.92 -1.34 8.57
CA SER A 32 -9.13 -2.75 8.89
C SER A 32 -8.29 -3.68 8.01
N GLU A 33 -8.14 -3.36 6.73
CA GLU A 33 -7.27 -4.11 5.82
C GLU A 33 -5.79 -4.03 6.22
N LEU A 34 -5.34 -2.88 6.68
CA LEU A 34 -3.95 -2.72 7.15
C LEU A 34 -3.69 -3.53 8.43
N VAL A 35 -4.65 -3.58 9.33
CA VAL A 35 -4.58 -4.43 10.53
C VAL A 35 -4.55 -5.90 10.12
N ALA A 36 -5.43 -6.31 9.22
CA ALA A 36 -5.48 -7.68 8.70
C ALA A 36 -4.16 -8.08 8.04
N ASN A 37 -3.51 -7.19 7.31
CA ASN A 37 -2.19 -7.45 6.71
C ASN A 37 -1.13 -7.76 7.76
N GLY A 38 -1.13 -7.05 8.89
CA GLY A 38 -0.24 -7.35 10.01
C GLY A 38 -0.50 -8.74 10.60
N LEU A 39 -1.75 -9.07 10.81
CA LEU A 39 -2.15 -10.40 11.33
C LEU A 39 -1.78 -11.51 10.34
N ASP A 40 -1.99 -11.31 9.06
CA ASP A 40 -1.62 -12.26 8.00
C ASP A 40 -0.10 -12.46 7.90
N ALA A 41 0.68 -11.45 8.29
CA ALA A 41 2.14 -11.55 8.42
C ALA A 41 2.60 -12.28 9.68
N GLY A 42 1.68 -12.85 10.45
CA GLY A 42 1.97 -13.58 11.68
C GLY A 42 2.19 -12.69 12.90
N ALA A 43 1.76 -11.44 12.86
CA ALA A 43 1.90 -10.53 13.99
C ALA A 43 1.08 -11.02 15.20
N THR A 44 1.68 -10.94 16.37
CA THR A 44 1.01 -11.15 17.65
C THR A 44 0.53 -9.82 18.26
N ASN A 45 0.99 -8.71 17.71
CA ASN A 45 0.65 -7.37 18.17
C ASN A 45 0.57 -6.41 16.97
N VAL A 46 -0.53 -5.70 16.87
CA VAL A 46 -0.71 -4.60 15.91
C VAL A 46 -1.14 -3.37 16.71
N LYS A 47 -0.36 -2.31 16.58
CA LYS A 47 -0.60 -1.04 17.27
C LYS A 47 -1.07 0.00 16.26
N LEU A 48 -2.11 0.73 16.64
CA LEU A 48 -2.68 1.81 15.85
C LEU A 48 -2.57 3.12 16.64
N TYR A 49 -1.90 4.11 16.04
CA TYR A 49 -1.80 5.45 16.58
C TYR A 49 -2.45 6.45 15.64
N ILE A 50 -3.33 7.27 16.16
CA ILE A 50 -3.97 8.34 15.41
C ILE A 50 -3.70 9.65 16.13
N ASN A 51 -3.09 10.61 15.42
CA ASN A 51 -2.93 11.98 15.87
C ASN A 51 -3.74 12.90 14.98
N SER A 52 -4.82 13.45 15.50
CA SER A 52 -5.73 14.35 14.80
C SER A 52 -5.89 15.70 15.48
N ILE A 53 -4.93 16.11 16.29
CA ILE A 53 -4.93 17.43 16.98
C ILE A 53 -5.07 18.55 15.94
N ASN A 54 -4.36 18.43 14.83
CA ASN A 54 -4.56 19.30 13.67
C ASN A 54 -5.35 18.56 12.60
N LYS A 55 -6.59 18.93 12.39
CA LYS A 55 -7.50 18.29 11.41
C LYS A 55 -6.96 18.31 9.97
N LYS A 56 -6.11 19.29 9.63
CA LYS A 56 -5.49 19.39 8.30
C LYS A 56 -4.27 18.48 8.13
N LYS A 57 -3.70 18.00 9.23
CA LYS A 57 -2.48 17.18 9.26
C LYS A 57 -2.63 16.00 10.20
N SER A 58 -3.69 15.22 10.01
CA SER A 58 -3.85 13.98 10.77
C SER A 58 -2.80 12.96 10.36
N ILE A 59 -2.22 12.27 11.33
CA ILE A 59 -1.24 11.22 11.13
C ILE A 59 -1.82 9.92 11.64
N LEU A 60 -1.74 8.88 10.80
CA LEU A 60 -2.05 7.50 11.14
C LEU A 60 -0.75 6.70 11.07
N GLU A 61 -0.46 5.97 12.14
CA GLU A 61 0.66 5.06 12.20
C GLU A 61 0.18 3.67 12.60
N ILE A 62 0.57 2.67 11.83
CA ILE A 62 0.24 1.27 12.10
C ILE A 62 1.55 0.50 12.20
N ILE A 63 1.74 -0.16 13.34
CA ILE A 63 2.95 -0.92 13.65
C ILE A 63 2.55 -2.35 13.96
N ASP A 64 3.14 -3.31 13.25
CA ASP A 64 3.01 -4.72 13.56
C ASP A 64 4.37 -5.37 13.83
N ASN A 65 4.33 -6.48 14.53
CA ASN A 65 5.52 -7.31 14.80
C ASN A 65 5.54 -8.60 13.96
N GLY A 66 4.95 -8.55 12.78
CA GLY A 66 4.95 -9.67 11.83
C GLY A 66 6.32 -9.91 11.19
N SER A 67 6.34 -10.78 10.19
CA SER A 67 7.57 -11.20 9.50
C SER A 67 8.27 -10.11 8.70
N GLY A 68 7.59 -9.01 8.40
CA GLY A 68 8.11 -7.93 7.58
C GLY A 68 8.21 -8.27 6.08
N MET A 69 8.72 -7.32 5.32
CA MET A 69 8.90 -7.43 3.88
C MET A 69 10.34 -7.04 3.50
N SER A 70 10.97 -7.86 2.66
CA SER A 70 12.23 -7.50 2.02
C SER A 70 11.97 -6.60 0.80
N TYR A 71 13.05 -6.04 0.21
CA TYR A 71 12.96 -5.36 -1.08
C TYR A 71 12.26 -6.23 -2.14
N ASN A 72 12.65 -7.49 -2.21
CA ASN A 72 12.06 -8.43 -3.17
C ASN A 72 10.57 -8.67 -2.90
N ASP A 73 10.17 -8.78 -1.65
CA ASP A 73 8.74 -8.92 -1.29
C ASP A 73 7.94 -7.67 -1.71
N LEU A 74 8.49 -6.47 -1.49
CA LEU A 74 7.85 -5.23 -1.91
C LEU A 74 7.71 -5.14 -3.43
N ALA A 75 8.78 -5.45 -4.15
CA ALA A 75 8.80 -5.37 -5.62
C ALA A 75 7.92 -6.44 -6.30
N THR A 76 7.87 -7.65 -5.76
CA THR A 76 7.23 -8.80 -6.42
C THR A 76 5.86 -9.17 -5.86
N LYS A 77 5.54 -8.74 -4.65
CA LYS A 77 4.28 -9.07 -4.00
C LYS A 77 3.46 -7.85 -3.64
N TYR A 78 4.07 -6.86 -2.99
CA TYR A 78 3.36 -5.67 -2.53
C TYR A 78 2.95 -4.76 -3.69
N ALA A 79 3.89 -4.45 -4.59
CA ALA A 79 3.66 -3.55 -5.72
C ALA A 79 2.93 -4.19 -6.90
N LEU A 80 2.78 -5.50 -6.90
CA LEU A 80 2.15 -6.21 -8.01
C LEU A 80 0.78 -6.76 -7.64
N ILE A 81 -0.18 -6.55 -8.53
CA ILE A 81 -1.47 -7.22 -8.51
C ILE A 81 -1.49 -8.15 -9.72
N GLY A 82 -1.52 -9.45 -9.46
CA GLY A 82 -1.41 -10.44 -10.53
C GLY A 82 0.03 -10.67 -10.99
N ARG A 83 0.19 -11.32 -12.14
CA ARG A 83 1.50 -11.68 -12.68
C ARG A 83 2.11 -10.50 -13.43
N ASN A 84 3.22 -9.98 -13.02
CA ASN A 84 4.13 -9.05 -13.74
C ASN A 84 3.62 -8.29 -14.98
N LYS A 85 2.31 -8.15 -15.15
CA LYS A 85 1.66 -7.43 -16.23
C LYS A 85 1.05 -6.14 -15.70
N ARG A 86 1.07 -5.09 -16.51
CA ARG A 86 0.21 -3.93 -16.26
C ARG A 86 -1.24 -4.37 -16.42
N LEU A 87 -2.04 -4.19 -15.38
CA LEU A 87 -3.43 -4.61 -15.38
C LEU A 87 -4.30 -3.58 -16.10
N SER A 88 -5.22 -4.07 -16.94
CA SER A 88 -6.32 -3.28 -17.47
C SER A 88 -7.38 -3.03 -16.39
N GLU A 89 -8.28 -2.05 -16.61
CA GLU A 89 -9.42 -1.80 -15.72
C GLU A 89 -10.26 -3.06 -15.46
N ASN A 90 -10.50 -3.86 -16.50
CA ASN A 90 -11.29 -5.09 -16.40
C ASN A 90 -10.61 -6.13 -15.52
N GLU A 91 -9.30 -6.32 -15.69
CA GLU A 91 -8.52 -7.24 -14.86
C GLU A 91 -8.51 -6.82 -13.39
N LEU A 92 -8.40 -5.52 -13.10
CA LEU A 92 -8.50 -5.00 -11.76
C LEU A 92 -9.89 -5.19 -11.17
N SER A 93 -10.95 -4.93 -11.94
CA SER A 93 -12.34 -5.16 -11.50
C SER A 93 -12.60 -6.63 -11.15
N ASP A 94 -12.07 -7.56 -11.91
CA ASP A 94 -12.20 -8.99 -11.64
C ASP A 94 -11.43 -9.38 -10.35
N LYS A 95 -10.28 -8.79 -10.13
CA LYS A 95 -9.52 -8.96 -8.88
C LYS A 95 -10.26 -8.43 -7.66
N ILE A 96 -10.97 -7.31 -7.78
CA ILE A 96 -11.80 -6.75 -6.71
C ILE A 96 -12.91 -7.70 -6.32
N LYS A 97 -13.61 -8.28 -7.28
CA LYS A 97 -14.68 -9.25 -7.03
C LYS A 97 -14.17 -10.45 -6.23
N GLY A 98 -12.94 -10.87 -6.47
CA GLY A 98 -12.28 -11.93 -5.73
C GLY A 98 -11.67 -11.51 -4.39
N ARG A 99 -11.47 -10.21 -4.15
CA ARG A 99 -10.85 -9.59 -2.96
C ARG A 99 -9.49 -10.15 -2.53
N LYS A 100 -8.84 -10.98 -3.33
CA LYS A 100 -7.52 -11.53 -3.02
C LYS A 100 -6.39 -10.59 -3.49
N GLY A 101 -5.49 -10.25 -2.57
CA GLY A 101 -4.24 -9.55 -2.87
C GLY A 101 -4.37 -8.05 -3.13
N ILE A 102 -5.51 -7.44 -2.83
CA ILE A 102 -5.74 -6.01 -3.02
C ILE A 102 -5.87 -5.21 -1.72
N GLY A 103 -5.96 -5.85 -0.57
CA GLY A 103 -5.95 -5.18 0.74
C GLY A 103 -4.68 -4.34 0.97
N LYS A 104 -3.58 -4.73 0.35
CA LYS A 104 -2.31 -3.96 0.34
C LYS A 104 -2.43 -2.56 -0.28
N LEU A 105 -3.46 -2.31 -1.08
CA LEU A 105 -3.72 -1.00 -1.67
C LEU A 105 -4.39 -0.03 -0.70
N ALA A 106 -4.80 -0.49 0.46
CA ALA A 106 -5.52 0.33 1.44
C ALA A 106 -4.79 1.63 1.80
N THR A 107 -3.47 1.58 1.91
CA THR A 107 -2.65 2.76 2.22
C THR A 107 -2.79 3.85 1.16
N LEU A 108 -2.86 3.47 -0.12
CA LEU A 108 -3.02 4.39 -1.24
C LEU A 108 -4.37 5.13 -1.20
N PHE A 109 -5.39 4.54 -0.59
CA PHE A 109 -6.70 5.17 -0.43
C PHE A 109 -6.78 6.07 0.80
N LEU A 110 -5.93 5.84 1.79
CA LEU A 110 -5.92 6.61 3.03
C LEU A 110 -5.17 7.92 2.91
N SER A 111 -4.10 7.96 2.13
CA SER A 111 -3.22 9.12 2.04
C SER A 111 -2.53 9.23 0.67
N LYS A 112 -2.32 10.47 0.24
CA LYS A 112 -1.52 10.77 -0.95
C LYS A 112 -0.02 10.58 -0.70
N LYS A 113 0.40 10.62 0.56
CA LYS A 113 1.78 10.41 0.95
C LYS A 113 1.86 9.46 2.14
N TYR A 114 2.69 8.44 2.03
CA TYR A 114 2.92 7.53 3.14
C TYR A 114 4.33 6.96 3.14
N TYR A 115 4.72 6.40 4.26
CA TYR A 115 6.00 5.73 4.46
C TYR A 115 5.79 4.29 4.84
N ILE A 116 6.68 3.42 4.37
CA ILE A 116 6.78 2.04 4.81
C ILE A 116 8.17 1.83 5.37
N VAL A 117 8.24 1.34 6.60
CA VAL A 117 9.49 0.85 7.20
C VAL A 117 9.28 -0.62 7.52
N SER A 118 10.12 -1.47 6.99
CA SER A 118 9.99 -2.91 7.19
C SER A 118 11.32 -3.55 7.49
N LYS A 119 11.31 -4.52 8.43
CA LYS A 119 12.48 -5.29 8.80
C LYS A 119 12.22 -6.76 8.55
N LYS A 120 13.11 -7.40 7.78
CA LYS A 120 13.07 -8.84 7.52
C LYS A 120 14.47 -9.41 7.51
N ALA A 121 14.67 -10.53 8.20
CA ALA A 121 15.96 -11.20 8.30
C ALA A 121 17.12 -10.26 8.71
N GLY A 122 16.87 -9.35 9.64
CA GLY A 122 17.85 -8.38 10.14
C GLY A 122 18.07 -7.17 9.25
N VAL A 123 17.47 -7.11 8.06
CA VAL A 123 17.59 -5.98 7.12
C VAL A 123 16.37 -5.09 7.22
N THR A 124 16.61 -3.80 7.51
CA THR A 124 15.56 -2.77 7.54
C THR A 124 15.60 -1.95 6.26
N THR A 125 14.45 -1.78 5.62
CA THR A 125 14.27 -0.89 4.48
C THR A 125 13.20 0.13 4.78
N ALA A 126 13.35 1.32 4.23
CA ALA A 126 12.40 2.42 4.37
C ALA A 126 12.06 3.00 3.00
N TRP A 127 10.79 3.21 2.75
CA TRP A 127 10.24 3.63 1.47
C TRP A 127 9.23 4.74 1.66
N MET A 128 9.10 5.57 0.65
CA MET A 128 8.10 6.64 0.61
C MET A 128 7.35 6.59 -0.72
N LEU A 129 6.06 6.84 -0.66
CA LEU A 129 5.24 7.14 -1.83
C LEU A 129 4.63 8.52 -1.66
N ASP A 130 4.73 9.35 -2.69
CA ASP A 130 4.10 10.66 -2.75
C ASP A 130 3.37 10.82 -4.09
N SER A 131 2.05 10.91 -4.03
CA SER A 131 1.18 11.06 -5.20
C SER A 131 0.62 12.47 -5.34
N THR A 132 1.13 13.45 -4.59
CA THR A 132 0.55 14.80 -4.50
C THR A 132 0.46 15.48 -5.86
N ASP A 133 1.49 15.36 -6.71
CA ASP A 133 1.57 16.00 -8.03
C ASP A 133 1.47 14.99 -9.20
N LYS A 134 0.83 13.85 -8.97
CA LYS A 134 0.72 12.78 -9.97
C LYS A 134 -0.58 12.88 -10.79
N ASN A 135 -0.49 12.51 -12.04
CA ASN A 135 -1.60 12.44 -13.00
C ASN A 135 -2.17 11.01 -13.07
N ASP A 136 -3.37 10.89 -13.64
CA ASP A 136 -4.05 9.60 -13.79
C ASP A 136 -3.25 8.56 -14.58
N ASN A 137 -2.43 8.99 -15.54
CA ASN A 137 -1.59 8.09 -16.34
C ASN A 137 -0.29 7.68 -15.64
N ASP A 138 0.07 8.34 -14.55
CA ASP A 138 1.25 7.99 -13.78
C ASP A 138 1.03 6.67 -13.03
N VAL A 139 2.13 6.02 -12.70
CA VAL A 139 2.16 4.77 -11.94
C VAL A 139 2.66 5.06 -10.53
N PRO A 140 1.99 4.56 -9.48
CA PRO A 140 2.53 4.67 -8.12
C PRO A 140 3.95 4.09 -8.03
N GLU A 141 4.80 4.77 -7.28
CA GLU A 141 6.21 4.40 -7.14
C GLU A 141 6.69 4.61 -5.70
N LEU A 142 7.32 3.59 -5.14
CA LEU A 142 8.05 3.68 -3.88
C LEU A 142 9.50 4.07 -4.15
N ILE A 143 9.99 5.06 -3.41
CA ILE A 143 11.35 5.58 -3.51
C ILE A 143 12.12 5.25 -2.24
#